data_eb30f8940379af7ae0c13284e0b1f5ef
#
_entry.id   eb30f8940379af7ae0c13284e0b1f5ef
#
_cell.length_a   1.000
_cell.length_b   1.000
_cell.length_c   1.000
_cell.angle_alpha   90.00
_cell.angle_beta   90.00
_cell.angle_gamma   90.00
#
_symmetry.space_group_name_H-M   'P 1'
#
loop_
_entity.id
_entity.type
_entity.pdbx_description
1 polymer ?
#
loop_
_entity_poly.entity_id
_entity_poly.type
_entity_poly.pdbx_seq_one_letter_code
_entity_poly.pdbx_strand_id
1 'polypeptide(L)'
;TFDKYADVPHVDLLVNDISVTPQGHRLAGKSTVKVANNNAKPLDKIIFYLNPELTVTSVEMAGKNLPFRRDHQVIEVDQPIQQQEELTLTINYEGKISENICYTDVLTEDYLDTKVPQVFWRFGKRYAWLSNTFTLLTPECIWYPVTIAPVNPGAPYNVRKNFTDYTLTVHYEGDKTVLSQGKSKIDGSVITFTNTSALPG
;
A
#
# COMPACT_ATOMS: atom_id res chain seq x y z
N THR A 1 12.92 10.62 -5.91
CA THR A 1 11.43 10.54 -5.90
C THR A 1 10.89 11.07 -4.58
N PHE A 2 11.48 10.67 -3.45
CA PHE A 2 11.01 11.06 -2.11
C PHE A 2 10.95 12.58 -1.94
N ASP A 3 12.05 13.28 -2.18
CA ASP A 3 12.16 14.74 -2.02
C ASP A 3 11.15 15.50 -2.90
N LYS A 4 10.84 14.97 -4.09
CA LYS A 4 9.88 15.57 -5.02
C LYS A 4 8.45 15.61 -4.45
N TYR A 5 8.09 14.66 -3.58
CA TYR A 5 6.74 14.50 -3.06
C TYR A 5 6.63 14.75 -1.55
N ALA A 6 7.75 15.06 -0.89
CA ALA A 6 7.78 15.21 0.58
C ALA A 6 6.82 16.29 1.10
N ASP A 7 6.72 17.40 0.36
CA ASP A 7 5.90 18.56 0.74
C ASP A 7 4.57 18.63 -0.03
N VAL A 8 4.25 17.61 -0.85
CA VAL A 8 2.98 17.62 -1.59
C VAL A 8 1.83 17.31 -0.63
N PRO A 9 0.80 18.17 -0.56
CA PRO A 9 -0.37 17.89 0.24
C PRO A 9 -1.04 16.60 -0.21
N HIS A 10 -1.46 15.78 0.74
CA HIS A 10 -2.14 14.52 0.49
C HIS A 10 -3.55 14.52 1.07
N VAL A 11 -4.38 13.64 0.56
CA VAL A 11 -5.71 13.38 1.07
C VAL A 11 -5.67 12.39 2.22
N ASP A 12 -6.66 12.43 3.10
CA ASP A 12 -6.85 11.41 4.12
C ASP A 12 -7.54 10.19 3.51
N LEU A 13 -7.06 8.99 3.87
CA LEU A 13 -7.66 7.71 3.48
C LEU A 13 -8.67 7.30 4.56
N LEU A 14 -9.96 7.36 4.23
CA LEU A 14 -11.05 7.06 5.19
C LEU A 14 -11.43 5.59 5.16
N VAL A 15 -11.54 5.01 3.97
CA VAL A 15 -11.94 3.61 3.77
C VAL A 15 -10.99 2.98 2.74
N ASN A 16 -10.62 1.73 2.96
CA ASN A 16 -9.89 0.92 1.98
C ASN A 16 -10.48 -0.50 1.93
N ASP A 17 -11.26 -0.78 0.90
CA ASP A 17 -11.76 -2.12 0.61
C ASP A 17 -10.82 -2.79 -0.39
N ILE A 18 -10.06 -3.75 0.08
CA ILE A 18 -9.01 -4.43 -0.67
C ILE A 18 -9.45 -5.84 -1.01
N SER A 19 -9.35 -6.22 -2.26
CA SER A 19 -9.50 -7.59 -2.73
C SER A 19 -8.20 -8.05 -3.39
N VAL A 20 -7.65 -9.17 -2.96
CA VAL A 20 -6.37 -9.69 -3.46
C VAL A 20 -6.42 -11.17 -3.78
N THR A 21 -5.66 -11.53 -4.79
CA THR A 21 -5.43 -12.92 -5.22
C THR A 21 -3.93 -13.16 -5.36
N PRO A 22 -3.27 -13.74 -4.34
CA PRO A 22 -1.89 -14.18 -4.45
C PRO A 22 -1.78 -15.38 -5.40
N GLN A 23 -0.82 -15.32 -6.32
CA GLN A 23 -0.57 -16.38 -7.31
C GLN A 23 0.94 -16.63 -7.42
N GLY A 24 1.47 -17.54 -6.60
CA GLY A 24 2.91 -17.80 -6.55
C GLY A 24 3.70 -16.54 -6.20
N HIS A 25 4.51 -16.07 -7.16
CA HIS A 25 5.34 -14.86 -7.00
C HIS A 25 4.66 -13.57 -7.47
N ARG A 26 3.38 -13.61 -7.75
CA ARG A 26 2.59 -12.45 -8.22
C ARG A 26 1.39 -12.22 -7.34
N LEU A 27 0.91 -10.99 -7.38
CA LEU A 27 -0.30 -10.53 -6.71
C LEU A 27 -1.17 -9.81 -7.73
N ALA A 28 -2.46 -10.13 -7.77
CA ALA A 28 -3.47 -9.29 -8.39
C ALA A 28 -4.30 -8.64 -7.28
N GLY A 29 -4.53 -7.35 -7.38
CA GLY A 29 -5.24 -6.59 -6.36
C GLY A 29 -6.18 -5.54 -6.94
N LYS A 30 -7.23 -5.28 -6.18
CA LYS A 30 -8.18 -4.19 -6.39
C LYS A 30 -8.41 -3.50 -5.06
N SER A 31 -8.22 -2.19 -5.00
CA SER A 31 -8.55 -1.36 -3.84
C SER A 31 -9.62 -0.36 -4.21
N THR A 32 -10.73 -0.36 -3.48
CA THR A 32 -11.73 0.71 -3.53
C THR A 32 -11.49 1.60 -2.32
N VAL A 33 -11.02 2.81 -2.59
CA VAL A 33 -10.56 3.76 -1.58
C VAL A 33 -11.52 4.93 -1.50
N LYS A 34 -11.91 5.32 -0.28
CA LYS A 34 -12.60 6.57 -0.01
C LYS A 34 -11.62 7.54 0.60
N VAL A 35 -11.44 8.68 -0.04
CA VAL A 35 -10.49 9.73 0.39
C VAL A 35 -11.20 11.03 0.66
N ALA A 36 -10.63 11.85 1.55
CA ALA A 36 -11.12 13.20 1.87
C ALA A 36 -10.01 14.24 1.74
N ASN A 37 -10.33 15.40 1.20
CA ASN A 37 -9.42 16.54 1.22
C ASN A 37 -9.69 17.43 2.44
N ASN A 38 -9.01 17.17 3.54
CA ASN A 38 -9.06 17.98 4.75
C ASN A 38 -8.02 19.13 4.76
N ASN A 39 -7.34 19.37 3.61
CA ASN A 39 -6.44 20.50 3.48
C ASN A 39 -7.23 21.81 3.37
N ALA A 40 -6.55 22.93 3.67
CA ALA A 40 -7.14 24.28 3.61
C ALA A 40 -7.42 24.77 2.17
N LYS A 41 -6.99 24.03 1.16
CA LYS A 41 -7.11 24.38 -0.27
C LYS A 41 -7.53 23.17 -1.10
N PRO A 42 -8.16 23.38 -2.27
CA PRO A 42 -8.33 22.35 -3.28
C PRO A 42 -6.99 21.75 -3.70
N LEU A 43 -6.99 20.50 -4.10
CA LEU A 43 -5.85 19.81 -4.72
C LEU A 43 -6.16 19.54 -6.19
N ASP A 44 -5.20 19.76 -7.07
CA ASP A 44 -5.34 19.53 -8.51
C ASP A 44 -5.25 18.03 -8.87
N LYS A 45 -4.64 17.25 -7.99
CA LYS A 45 -4.42 15.81 -8.19
C LYS A 45 -4.43 15.07 -6.86
N ILE A 46 -4.68 13.77 -6.94
CA ILE A 46 -4.61 12.85 -5.79
C ILE A 46 -3.36 12.00 -5.92
N ILE A 47 -2.61 11.87 -4.83
CA ILE A 47 -1.37 11.09 -4.76
C ILE A 47 -1.61 9.83 -3.94
N PHE A 48 -1.22 8.69 -4.51
CA PHE A 48 -1.14 7.41 -3.81
C PHE A 48 0.29 6.85 -3.90
N TYR A 49 0.59 5.96 -2.98
CA TYR A 49 1.82 5.17 -2.96
C TYR A 49 1.48 3.69 -3.07
N LEU A 50 2.22 2.97 -3.90
CA LEU A 50 2.07 1.53 -4.13
C LEU A 50 3.43 0.96 -4.51
N ASN A 51 3.70 -0.30 -4.16
CA ASN A 51 4.95 -0.96 -4.51
C ASN A 51 5.31 -0.77 -6.00
N PRO A 52 6.54 -0.38 -6.34
CA PRO A 52 6.91 0.00 -7.70
C PRO A 52 6.82 -1.16 -8.72
N GLU A 53 6.91 -2.42 -8.29
CA GLU A 53 6.76 -3.59 -9.17
C GLU A 53 5.30 -4.07 -9.31
N LEU A 54 4.36 -3.43 -8.61
CA LEU A 54 2.94 -3.58 -8.86
C LEU A 54 2.53 -2.58 -9.94
N THR A 55 2.18 -3.08 -11.12
CA THR A 55 1.68 -2.28 -12.23
C THR A 55 0.23 -1.89 -11.96
N VAL A 56 -0.07 -0.59 -12.00
CA VAL A 56 -1.45 -0.09 -11.98
C VAL A 56 -2.05 -0.28 -13.36
N THR A 57 -3.14 -1.01 -13.45
CA THR A 57 -3.82 -1.31 -14.72
C THR A 57 -4.95 -0.33 -15.01
N SER A 58 -5.64 0.16 -13.98
CA SER A 58 -6.62 1.25 -14.10
C SER A 58 -6.79 2.00 -12.78
N VAL A 59 -7.22 3.26 -12.92
CA VAL A 59 -7.79 4.05 -11.82
C VAL A 59 -9.16 4.52 -12.29
N GLU A 60 -10.20 4.26 -11.51
CA GLU A 60 -11.58 4.50 -11.91
C GLU A 60 -12.33 5.31 -10.85
N MET A 61 -13.25 6.16 -11.29
CA MET A 61 -14.22 6.85 -10.46
C MET A 61 -15.61 6.75 -11.11
N ALA A 62 -16.59 6.25 -10.36
CA ALA A 62 -17.96 6.03 -10.87
C ALA A 62 -18.00 5.25 -12.21
N GLY A 63 -17.13 4.22 -12.36
CA GLY A 63 -17.04 3.38 -13.56
C GLY A 63 -16.34 4.02 -14.76
N LYS A 64 -15.74 5.20 -14.61
CA LYS A 64 -14.97 5.87 -15.66
C LYS A 64 -13.49 5.85 -15.33
N ASN A 65 -12.65 5.50 -16.31
CA ASN A 65 -11.20 5.57 -16.18
C ASN A 65 -10.74 7.02 -16.00
N LEU A 66 -9.86 7.22 -15.04
CA LEU A 66 -9.15 8.47 -14.80
C LEU A 66 -7.73 8.39 -15.36
N PRO A 67 -7.21 9.47 -15.95
CA PRO A 67 -5.81 9.54 -16.31
C PRO A 67 -4.94 9.56 -15.06
N PHE A 68 -3.85 8.82 -15.11
CA PHE A 68 -2.86 8.79 -14.04
C PHE A 68 -1.44 8.64 -14.59
N ARG A 69 -0.47 9.02 -13.78
CA ARG A 69 0.96 8.81 -14.06
C ARG A 69 1.61 8.03 -12.95
N ARG A 70 2.61 7.24 -13.30
CA ARG A 70 3.40 6.46 -12.38
C ARG A 70 4.82 7.01 -12.31
N ASP A 71 5.32 7.29 -11.09
CA ASP A 71 6.69 7.65 -10.82
C ASP A 71 7.20 6.76 -9.66
N HIS A 72 7.83 5.63 -10.00
CA HIS A 72 8.22 4.58 -9.06
C HIS A 72 7.04 4.14 -8.17
N GLN A 73 7.11 4.39 -6.86
CA GLN A 73 6.03 4.05 -5.92
C GLN A 73 4.87 5.04 -5.94
N VAL A 74 4.99 6.18 -6.64
CA VAL A 74 3.95 7.22 -6.65
C VAL A 74 2.98 7.02 -7.79
N ILE A 75 1.69 7.13 -7.51
CA ILE A 75 0.59 7.20 -8.47
C ILE A 75 0.02 8.61 -8.39
N GLU A 76 0.19 9.41 -9.43
CA GLU A 76 -0.45 10.71 -9.56
C GLU A 76 -1.73 10.54 -10.37
N VAL A 77 -2.89 10.74 -9.77
CA VAL A 77 -4.19 10.69 -10.44
C VAL A 77 -4.61 12.11 -10.79
N ASP A 78 -4.86 12.36 -12.07
CA ASP A 78 -5.27 13.68 -12.59
C ASP A 78 -6.76 13.91 -12.30
N GLN A 79 -7.11 13.97 -11.01
CA GLN A 79 -8.45 14.21 -10.49
C GLN A 79 -8.38 15.30 -9.42
N PRO A 80 -8.93 16.50 -9.69
CA PRO A 80 -9.06 17.52 -8.67
C PRO A 80 -10.01 17.10 -7.56
N ILE A 81 -9.73 17.57 -6.34
CA ILE A 81 -10.59 17.36 -5.18
C ILE A 81 -10.71 18.67 -4.39
N GLN A 82 -11.94 19.13 -4.18
CA GLN A 82 -12.21 20.37 -3.48
C GLN A 82 -11.94 20.25 -1.99
N GLN A 83 -11.82 21.39 -1.31
CA GLN A 83 -11.72 21.40 0.15
C GLN A 83 -12.95 20.73 0.77
N GLN A 84 -12.73 19.83 1.73
CA GLN A 84 -13.74 19.04 2.42
C GLN A 84 -14.59 18.12 1.51
N GLU A 85 -14.12 17.89 0.30
CA GLU A 85 -14.74 16.92 -0.60
C GLU A 85 -14.26 15.51 -0.28
N GLU A 86 -15.14 14.53 -0.48
CA GLU A 86 -14.85 13.11 -0.41
C GLU A 86 -15.05 12.48 -1.79
N LEU A 87 -14.12 11.64 -2.19
CA LEU A 87 -14.20 10.88 -3.44
C LEU A 87 -13.95 9.40 -3.18
N THR A 88 -14.58 8.56 -4.02
CA THR A 88 -14.33 7.12 -4.03
C THR A 88 -13.70 6.73 -5.35
N LEU A 89 -12.52 6.10 -5.28
CA LEU A 89 -11.79 5.62 -6.44
C LEU A 89 -11.56 4.12 -6.34
N THR A 90 -11.48 3.45 -7.49
CA THR A 90 -11.06 2.06 -7.58
C THR A 90 -9.72 2.00 -8.31
N ILE A 91 -8.74 1.35 -7.71
CA ILE A 91 -7.39 1.17 -8.26
C ILE A 91 -7.18 -0.33 -8.47
N ASN A 92 -6.97 -0.74 -9.72
CA ASN A 92 -6.63 -2.10 -10.09
C ASN A 92 -5.14 -2.20 -10.34
N TYR A 93 -4.51 -3.26 -9.83
CA TYR A 93 -3.06 -3.43 -9.92
C TYR A 93 -2.67 -4.90 -9.89
N GLU A 94 -1.52 -5.22 -10.47
CA GLU A 94 -0.96 -6.57 -10.46
C GLU A 94 0.56 -6.54 -10.61
N GLY A 95 1.23 -7.58 -10.20
CA GLY A 95 2.67 -7.70 -10.38
C GLY A 95 3.37 -8.51 -9.32
N LYS A 96 4.62 -8.17 -9.11
CA LYS A 96 5.48 -8.70 -8.05
C LYS A 96 5.61 -7.65 -6.94
N ILE A 97 6.21 -8.04 -5.85
CA ILE A 97 6.58 -7.11 -4.78
C ILE A 97 8.09 -6.87 -4.86
N SER A 98 8.50 -5.61 -5.00
CA SER A 98 9.89 -5.22 -4.82
C SER A 98 10.22 -5.18 -3.33
N GLU A 99 11.12 -6.04 -2.89
CA GLU A 99 11.60 -6.05 -1.51
C GLU A 99 12.52 -4.85 -1.23
N ASN A 100 13.13 -4.28 -2.26
CA ASN A 100 14.08 -3.18 -2.11
C ASN A 100 13.43 -1.90 -1.58
N ILE A 101 12.13 -1.73 -1.75
CA ILE A 101 11.43 -0.54 -1.24
C ILE A 101 11.39 -0.48 0.29
N CYS A 102 11.52 -1.61 0.95
CA CYS A 102 11.46 -1.68 2.41
C CYS A 102 12.72 -1.15 3.08
N TYR A 103 13.84 -1.08 2.34
CA TYR A 103 15.17 -0.76 2.87
C TYR A 103 16.00 0.00 1.83
N THR A 104 15.44 1.11 1.34
CA THR A 104 16.03 1.88 0.23
C THR A 104 17.41 2.46 0.51
N ASP A 105 17.77 2.60 1.80
CA ASP A 105 19.00 3.26 2.21
C ASP A 105 20.07 2.27 2.70
N VAL A 106 19.79 0.97 2.72
CA VAL A 106 20.73 -0.04 3.16
C VAL A 106 21.18 -0.87 1.97
N LEU A 107 22.42 -0.69 1.55
CA LEU A 107 23.03 -1.53 0.52
C LEU A 107 23.10 -2.98 1.03
N THR A 108 22.97 -3.95 0.11
CA THR A 108 23.00 -5.38 0.48
C THR A 108 24.31 -5.76 1.15
N GLU A 109 25.41 -5.13 0.77
CA GLU A 109 26.75 -5.28 1.35
C GLU A 109 26.83 -4.74 2.79
N ASP A 110 26.14 -3.63 3.09
CA ASP A 110 26.10 -3.05 4.44
C ASP A 110 25.33 -3.94 5.43
N TYR A 111 24.42 -4.74 4.92
CA TYR A 111 23.65 -5.72 5.69
C TYR A 111 24.52 -6.84 6.25
N LEU A 112 25.60 -7.17 5.55
CA LEU A 112 26.57 -8.19 5.90
C LEU A 112 27.75 -7.63 6.70
N ASP A 113 27.83 -6.29 6.85
CA ASP A 113 28.90 -5.67 7.62
C ASP A 113 28.66 -5.82 9.13
N THR A 114 29.57 -6.54 9.80
CA THR A 114 29.54 -6.78 11.24
C THR A 114 29.70 -5.51 12.09
N LYS A 115 29.99 -4.37 11.47
CA LYS A 115 30.12 -3.07 12.15
C LYS A 115 28.78 -2.35 12.34
N VAL A 116 27.72 -2.78 11.66
CA VAL A 116 26.39 -2.21 11.83
C VAL A 116 25.81 -2.69 13.16
N PRO A 117 25.20 -1.81 14.00
CA PRO A 117 24.64 -2.21 15.27
C PRO A 117 23.69 -3.40 15.16
N GLN A 118 23.84 -4.40 16.04
CA GLN A 118 23.08 -5.66 16.00
C GLN A 118 21.55 -5.50 15.97
N VAL A 119 21.03 -4.34 16.32
CA VAL A 119 19.59 -4.06 16.26
C VAL A 119 19.05 -4.17 14.81
N PHE A 120 19.84 -3.78 13.83
CA PHE A 120 19.47 -3.89 12.42
C PHE A 120 19.51 -5.33 11.89
N TRP A 121 20.30 -6.20 12.50
CA TRP A 121 20.39 -7.61 12.15
C TRP A 121 19.12 -8.39 12.52
N ARG A 122 18.42 -7.97 13.56
CA ARG A 122 17.19 -8.64 13.99
C ARG A 122 16.02 -8.40 13.07
N PHE A 123 16.04 -7.32 12.32
CA PHE A 123 14.96 -6.99 11.38
C PHE A 123 15.21 -7.51 9.98
N GLY A 124 16.39 -8.02 9.68
CA GLY A 124 16.81 -8.68 8.45
C GLY A 124 16.08 -8.22 7.19
N LYS A 125 16.76 -8.17 6.05
CA LYS A 125 16.08 -7.97 4.78
C LYS A 125 15.11 -9.14 4.54
N ARG A 126 13.86 -8.87 4.24
CA ARG A 126 12.86 -9.90 4.01
C ARG A 126 12.82 -10.22 2.53
N TYR A 127 13.07 -11.48 2.16
CA TYR A 127 13.31 -11.87 0.77
C TYR A 127 12.13 -12.56 0.10
N ALA A 128 11.10 -12.96 0.78
CA ALA A 128 10.05 -13.79 0.19
C ALA A 128 8.66 -13.28 0.56
N TRP A 129 8.31 -12.15 0.00
CA TRP A 129 6.98 -11.56 0.15
C TRP A 129 5.88 -12.41 -0.50
N LEU A 130 6.16 -12.96 -1.67
CA LEU A 130 5.27 -13.83 -2.43
C LEU A 130 6.03 -15.09 -2.85
N SER A 131 5.49 -16.26 -2.54
CA SER A 131 6.04 -17.55 -2.96
C SER A 131 4.93 -18.58 -3.17
N ASN A 132 5.30 -19.73 -3.73
CA ASN A 132 4.36 -20.85 -3.89
C ASN A 132 3.93 -21.47 -2.55
N THR A 133 4.75 -21.37 -1.54
CA THR A 133 4.52 -22.00 -0.23
C THR A 133 3.85 -21.06 0.76
N PHE A 134 4.28 -19.80 0.82
CA PHE A 134 3.68 -18.81 1.70
C PHE A 134 3.72 -17.41 1.09
N THR A 135 2.87 -16.56 1.60
CA THR A 135 2.82 -15.12 1.27
C THR A 135 2.90 -14.33 2.56
N LEU A 136 3.79 -13.35 2.59
CA LEU A 136 3.88 -12.36 3.67
C LEU A 136 3.77 -10.98 3.05
N LEU A 137 2.73 -10.25 3.40
CA LEU A 137 2.49 -8.88 2.95
C LEU A 137 2.49 -7.99 4.20
N THR A 138 3.55 -7.21 4.35
CA THR A 138 3.69 -6.28 5.48
C THR A 138 3.48 -4.84 5.00
N PRO A 139 3.13 -3.89 5.88
CA PRO A 139 2.88 -2.51 5.52
C PRO A 139 4.04 -1.88 4.76
N GLU A 140 5.26 -2.22 5.17
CA GLU A 140 6.48 -1.64 4.60
C GLU A 140 6.64 -1.91 3.11
N CYS A 141 6.04 -2.99 2.59
CA CYS A 141 6.12 -3.29 1.16
C CYS A 141 5.08 -2.55 0.31
N ILE A 142 4.21 -1.76 0.92
CA ILE A 142 3.15 -0.95 0.26
C ILE A 142 2.42 -1.76 -0.82
N TRP A 143 1.88 -2.91 -0.43
CA TRP A 143 1.25 -3.85 -1.35
C TRP A 143 -0.17 -3.46 -1.77
N TYR A 144 -0.72 -2.41 -1.17
CA TYR A 144 -1.98 -1.77 -1.54
C TYR A 144 -1.81 -0.25 -1.55
N PRO A 145 -2.67 0.50 -2.28
CA PRO A 145 -2.57 1.94 -2.34
C PRO A 145 -2.79 2.61 -0.98
N VAL A 146 -1.88 3.49 -0.60
CA VAL A 146 -1.96 4.36 0.58
C VAL A 146 -1.73 5.80 0.18
N THR A 147 -2.23 6.75 0.97
CA THR A 147 -2.11 8.19 0.68
C THR A 147 -0.93 8.85 1.40
N ILE A 148 -0.29 8.12 2.31
CA ILE A 148 0.86 8.62 3.06
C ILE A 148 2.12 7.94 2.53
N ALA A 149 3.18 8.72 2.33
CA ALA A 149 4.47 8.18 1.94
C ALA A 149 4.96 7.17 2.99
N PRO A 150 5.46 6.02 2.57
CA PRO A 150 6.12 5.11 3.49
C PRO A 150 7.30 5.83 4.13
N VAL A 151 7.70 5.34 5.30
CA VAL A 151 8.69 5.93 6.21
C VAL A 151 9.77 6.76 5.51
N ASN A 152 9.87 8.02 5.88
CA ASN A 152 11.01 8.86 5.51
C ASN A 152 12.20 8.52 6.40
N PRO A 153 13.28 7.92 5.89
CA PRO A 153 14.46 7.60 6.69
C PRO A 153 15.10 8.83 7.34
N GLY A 154 15.03 10.00 6.67
CA GLY A 154 15.53 11.27 7.19
C GLY A 154 14.66 11.89 8.29
N ALA A 155 13.41 11.43 8.45
CA ALA A 155 12.48 11.93 9.48
C ALA A 155 11.50 10.81 9.93
N PRO A 156 12.00 9.71 10.51
CA PRO A 156 11.19 8.52 10.80
C PRO A 156 10.10 8.75 11.84
N TYR A 157 10.16 9.86 12.57
CA TYR A 157 9.19 10.22 13.61
C TYR A 157 8.03 11.07 13.09
N ASN A 158 8.12 11.61 11.87
CA ASN A 158 7.10 12.47 11.27
C ASN A 158 6.10 11.67 10.42
N VAL A 159 5.82 10.44 10.80
CA VAL A 159 4.83 9.61 10.09
C VAL A 159 3.44 10.11 10.45
N ARG A 160 2.73 10.71 9.50
CA ARG A 160 1.29 10.91 9.61
C ARG A 160 0.62 9.54 9.66
N LYS A 161 -0.35 9.39 10.55
CA LYS A 161 -1.10 8.15 10.72
C LYS A 161 -2.54 8.43 10.30
N ASN A 162 -3.02 7.76 9.27
CA ASN A 162 -4.44 7.71 8.96
C ASN A 162 -5.04 6.49 9.64
N PHE A 163 -6.10 6.69 10.40
CA PHE A 163 -6.95 5.59 10.85
C PHE A 163 -7.99 5.36 9.78
N THR A 164 -8.02 4.16 9.24
CA THR A 164 -8.80 3.81 8.05
C THR A 164 -9.77 2.68 8.39
N ASP A 165 -11.00 2.77 7.91
CA ASP A 165 -11.87 1.61 7.88
C ASP A 165 -11.37 0.66 6.79
N TYR A 166 -11.11 -0.58 7.19
CA TYR A 166 -10.36 -1.52 6.37
C TYR A 166 -11.14 -2.82 6.19
N THR A 167 -11.28 -3.24 4.95
CA THR A 167 -11.76 -4.57 4.59
C THR A 167 -10.72 -5.23 3.69
N LEU A 168 -10.28 -6.42 4.04
CA LEU A 168 -9.40 -7.25 3.21
C LEU A 168 -10.11 -8.54 2.83
N THR A 169 -10.33 -8.73 1.54
CA THR A 169 -10.82 -9.97 0.96
C THR A 169 -9.68 -10.67 0.25
N VAL A 170 -9.35 -11.89 0.70
CA VAL A 170 -8.30 -12.72 0.11
C VAL A 170 -8.94 -13.90 -0.60
N HIS A 171 -8.66 -14.00 -1.91
CA HIS A 171 -8.99 -15.16 -2.71
C HIS A 171 -7.77 -16.08 -2.74
N TYR A 172 -7.91 -17.31 -2.28
CA TYR A 172 -6.79 -18.25 -2.19
C TYR A 172 -7.19 -19.65 -2.67
N GLU A 173 -6.20 -20.43 -3.06
CA GLU A 173 -6.37 -21.80 -3.51
C GLU A 173 -5.68 -22.78 -2.54
N GLY A 174 -6.28 -23.97 -2.42
CA GLY A 174 -5.73 -25.06 -1.61
C GLY A 174 -5.89 -24.86 -0.09
N ASP A 175 -5.21 -25.70 0.68
CA ASP A 175 -5.24 -25.71 2.16
C ASP A 175 -4.28 -24.67 2.74
N LYS A 176 -4.62 -23.40 2.57
CA LYS A 176 -3.81 -22.30 3.13
C LYS A 176 -4.52 -21.68 4.33
N THR A 177 -3.73 -21.38 5.35
CA THR A 177 -4.20 -20.54 6.45
C THR A 177 -3.89 -19.09 6.12
N VAL A 178 -4.91 -18.24 6.16
CA VAL A 178 -4.76 -16.80 5.96
C VAL A 178 -4.95 -16.08 7.29
N LEU A 179 -4.02 -15.20 7.63
CA LEU A 179 -4.04 -14.41 8.86
C LEU A 179 -3.95 -12.93 8.52
N SER A 180 -4.77 -12.12 9.15
CA SER A 180 -4.71 -10.65 9.08
C SER A 180 -5.33 -10.06 10.35
N GLN A 181 -5.27 -8.74 10.48
CA GLN A 181 -5.92 -8.03 11.57
C GLN A 181 -7.44 -7.96 11.37
N GLY A 182 -8.19 -7.81 12.47
CA GLY A 182 -9.63 -7.62 12.46
C GLY A 182 -10.44 -8.89 12.63
N LYS A 183 -11.75 -8.78 12.41
CA LYS A 183 -12.69 -9.91 12.47
C LYS A 183 -12.71 -10.63 11.13
N SER A 184 -12.56 -11.95 11.16
CA SER A 184 -12.55 -12.76 9.94
C SER A 184 -13.89 -13.46 9.69
N LYS A 185 -14.21 -13.61 8.40
CA LYS A 185 -15.30 -14.46 7.90
C LYS A 185 -14.76 -15.29 6.74
N ILE A 186 -14.98 -16.60 6.80
CA ILE A 186 -14.57 -17.55 5.76
C ILE A 186 -15.78 -17.96 4.95
N ASP A 187 -15.65 -17.98 3.62
CA ASP A 187 -16.64 -18.46 2.68
C ASP A 187 -15.94 -19.22 1.54
N GLY A 188 -15.86 -20.54 1.67
CA GLY A 188 -15.12 -21.38 0.74
C GLY A 188 -13.63 -21.01 0.68
N SER A 189 -13.15 -20.64 -0.51
CA SER A 189 -11.78 -20.19 -0.77
C SER A 189 -11.60 -18.66 -0.66
N VAL A 190 -12.52 -17.99 0.01
CA VAL A 190 -12.46 -16.55 0.25
C VAL A 190 -12.50 -16.30 1.74
N ILE A 191 -11.57 -15.49 2.22
CA ILE A 191 -11.61 -15.00 3.59
C ILE A 191 -11.63 -13.48 3.58
N THR A 192 -12.52 -12.92 4.39
CA THR A 192 -12.66 -11.47 4.54
C THR A 192 -12.33 -11.07 5.97
N PHE A 193 -11.48 -10.10 6.14
CA PHE A 193 -11.15 -9.45 7.40
C PHE A 193 -11.70 -8.03 7.41
N THR A 194 -12.30 -7.64 8.54
CA THR A 194 -12.87 -6.30 8.69
C THR A 194 -12.34 -5.66 9.97
N ASN A 195 -11.90 -4.43 9.87
CA ASN A 195 -11.47 -3.64 11.00
C ASN A 195 -11.87 -2.17 10.81
N THR A 196 -12.31 -1.53 11.88
CA THR A 196 -12.67 -0.10 11.88
C THR A 196 -11.59 0.71 12.56
N SER A 197 -11.27 1.87 12.00
CA SER A 197 -10.22 2.78 12.50
C SER A 197 -8.88 2.07 12.72
N ALA A 198 -8.53 1.17 11.80
CA ALA A 198 -7.26 0.48 11.81
C ALA A 198 -6.14 1.40 11.34
N LEU A 199 -4.96 1.24 11.92
CA LEU A 199 -3.75 1.70 11.25
C LEU A 199 -3.56 0.84 9.99
N PRO A 200 -3.14 1.45 8.86
CA PRO A 200 -2.75 0.66 7.70
C PRO A 200 -1.68 -0.33 8.13
N GLY A 201 -2.01 -1.61 8.07
CA GLY A 201 -1.17 -2.70 8.52
C GLY A 201 -0.43 -3.37 7.40
#